data_214eb60652274d8ec45ea8d1a28f8a12
#
_entry.id   214eb60652274d8ec45ea8d1a28f8a12
#
_cell.length_a   1.000
_cell.length_b   1.000
_cell.length_c   1.000
_cell.angle_alpha   90.00
_cell.angle_beta   90.00
_cell.angle_gamma   90.00
#
_symmetry.space_group_name_H-M   'P 1'
#
loop_
_entity.id
_entity.type
_entity.pdbx_description
1 polymer ?
#
loop_
_entity_poly.entity_id
_entity_poly.type
_entity_poly.pdbx_seq_one_letter_code
_entity_poly.pdbx_strand_id
1 'polypeptide(L)'
;MDKVLILDFGSQYTQLIARRIRELNVFCEIHPYDIDPLKIQEFKAKAIILSGGPNSVYELETPKAPNIIFDSNVPVLGICYGMQTLCEQLGGKVTHSDKREFGHAQIRAHGHSLLLRDIQDHTNPDGHGLLDVWMSHGDKVDS
;
A
#
# COMPACT_ATOMS: atom_id res chain seq x y z
N MET A 1 -12.50 -7.39 18.03
CA MET A 1 -12.32 -6.08 17.40
C MET A 1 -11.33 -6.21 16.26
N ASP A 2 -11.69 -5.75 15.09
CA ASP A 2 -10.78 -5.73 13.96
C ASP A 2 -9.77 -4.58 14.12
N LYS A 3 -8.51 -4.89 13.88
CA LYS A 3 -7.40 -3.95 14.02
C LYS A 3 -6.58 -3.88 12.75
N VAL A 4 -6.17 -2.69 12.38
CA VAL A 4 -5.26 -2.47 11.25
C VAL A 4 -3.97 -1.85 11.77
N LEU A 5 -2.85 -2.42 11.38
CA LEU A 5 -1.52 -1.88 11.67
C LEU A 5 -1.04 -1.11 10.44
N ILE A 6 -0.61 0.13 10.67
CA ILE A 6 -0.04 0.97 9.61
C ILE A 6 1.44 1.17 9.90
N LEU A 7 2.31 0.80 8.96
CA LEU A 7 3.74 1.06 9.04
C LEU A 7 4.07 2.31 8.26
N ASP A 8 4.70 3.27 8.93
CA ASP A 8 5.01 4.59 8.39
C ASP A 8 6.42 4.62 7.81
N PHE A 9 6.51 4.92 6.52
CA PHE A 9 7.78 5.10 5.80
C PHE A 9 8.10 6.58 5.55
N GLY A 10 7.45 7.50 6.26
CA GLY A 10 7.70 8.92 6.15
C GLY A 10 6.72 9.68 5.26
N SER A 11 5.56 9.09 4.95
CA SER A 11 4.55 9.74 4.15
C SER A 11 3.82 10.84 4.92
N GLN A 12 3.56 11.96 4.25
CA GLN A 12 2.69 13.00 4.79
C GLN A 12 1.22 12.55 4.84
N TYR A 13 0.85 11.45 4.19
CA TYR A 13 -0.52 10.96 4.12
C TYR A 13 -0.84 9.87 5.13
N THR A 14 0.14 9.41 5.92
CA THR A 14 -0.06 8.30 6.87
C THR A 14 -1.17 8.60 7.87
N GLN A 15 -1.20 9.82 8.43
CA GLN A 15 -2.25 10.24 9.35
C GLN A 15 -3.62 10.28 8.69
N LEU A 16 -3.69 10.68 7.42
CA LEU A 16 -4.95 10.70 6.67
C LEU A 16 -5.48 9.28 6.47
N ILE A 17 -4.60 8.32 6.15
CA ILE A 17 -4.97 6.90 6.02
C ILE A 17 -5.57 6.42 7.34
N ALA A 18 -4.92 6.69 8.47
CA ALA A 18 -5.41 6.30 9.78
C ALA A 18 -6.79 6.90 10.08
N ARG A 19 -6.97 8.17 9.75
CA ARG A 19 -8.26 8.86 9.93
C ARG A 19 -9.36 8.19 9.12
N ARG A 20 -9.11 7.86 7.86
CA ARG A 20 -10.09 7.20 7.00
C ARG A 20 -10.49 5.83 7.53
N ILE A 21 -9.54 5.06 8.05
CA ILE A 21 -9.82 3.76 8.66
C ILE A 21 -10.70 3.93 9.89
N ARG A 22 -10.39 4.90 10.75
CA ARG A 22 -11.17 5.18 11.97
C ARG A 22 -12.59 5.66 11.66
N GLU A 23 -12.77 6.40 10.57
CA GLU A 23 -14.09 6.82 10.10
C GLU A 23 -14.99 5.61 9.74
N LEU A 24 -14.38 4.48 9.40
CA LEU A 24 -15.08 3.22 9.13
C LEU A 24 -15.29 2.39 10.41
N ASN A 25 -15.05 2.96 11.58
CA ASN A 25 -15.15 2.31 12.88
C ASN A 25 -14.19 1.12 13.04
N VAL A 26 -13.03 1.19 12.39
CA VAL A 26 -11.97 0.19 12.52
C VAL A 26 -10.83 0.79 13.34
N PHE A 27 -10.38 0.05 14.35
CA PHE A 27 -9.25 0.47 15.17
C PHE A 27 -7.94 0.35 14.37
N CYS A 28 -7.08 1.36 14.45
CA CYS A 28 -5.77 1.30 13.82
C CYS A 28 -4.72 2.01 14.66
N GLU A 29 -3.48 1.56 14.53
CA GLU A 29 -2.31 2.22 15.10
C GLU A 29 -1.28 2.45 14.01
N ILE A 30 -0.54 3.55 14.14
CA ILE A 30 0.59 3.88 13.28
C ILE A 30 1.87 3.58 14.06
N HIS A 31 2.76 2.83 13.44
CA HIS A 31 4.09 2.55 13.98
C HIS A 31 5.14 2.81 12.91
N PRO A 32 6.39 3.14 13.31
CA PRO A 32 7.47 3.29 12.33
C PRO A 32 7.77 1.97 11.64
N TYR A 33 8.32 2.06 10.42
CA TYR A 33 8.65 0.88 9.61
C TYR A 33 9.63 -0.08 10.31
N ASP A 34 10.46 0.43 11.22
CA ASP A 34 11.48 -0.34 11.97
C ASP A 34 10.97 -0.85 13.32
N ILE A 35 9.67 -0.94 13.48
CA ILE A 35 9.05 -1.48 14.69
C ILE A 35 9.60 -2.87 15.04
N ASP A 36 9.72 -3.14 16.34
CA ASP A 36 10.11 -4.47 16.83
C ASP A 36 9.12 -5.53 16.34
N PRO A 37 9.60 -6.61 15.69
CA PRO A 37 8.73 -7.69 15.22
C PRO A 37 7.81 -8.30 16.30
N LEU A 38 8.26 -8.34 17.56
CA LEU A 38 7.44 -8.83 18.65
C LEU A 38 6.19 -7.98 18.86
N LYS A 39 6.30 -6.67 18.69
CA LYS A 39 5.14 -5.77 18.82
C LYS A 39 4.13 -6.01 17.71
N ILE A 40 4.59 -6.34 16.50
CA ILE A 40 3.72 -6.69 15.39
C ILE A 40 2.89 -7.93 15.73
N GLN A 41 3.54 -8.95 16.28
CA GLN A 41 2.87 -10.20 16.70
C GLN A 41 1.86 -9.96 17.82
N GLU A 42 2.24 -9.16 18.80
CA GLU A 42 1.37 -8.84 19.95
C GLU A 42 0.15 -8.04 19.57
N PHE A 43 0.26 -7.20 18.55
CA PHE A 43 -0.84 -6.36 18.09
C PHE A 43 -1.98 -7.17 17.47
N LYS A 44 -1.67 -8.30 16.82
CA LYS A 44 -2.64 -9.21 16.19
C LYS A 44 -3.54 -8.50 15.19
N ALA A 45 -2.95 -7.81 14.24
CA ALA A 45 -3.68 -7.10 13.20
C ALA A 45 -4.45 -8.05 12.29
N LYS A 46 -5.61 -7.59 11.82
CA LYS A 46 -6.39 -8.25 10.75
C LYS A 46 -5.90 -7.86 9.37
N ALA A 47 -5.23 -6.72 9.26
CA ALA A 47 -4.61 -6.25 8.02
C ALA A 47 -3.44 -5.33 8.35
N ILE A 48 -2.47 -5.26 7.47
CA ILE A 48 -1.29 -4.40 7.59
C ILE A 48 -1.23 -3.50 6.37
N ILE A 49 -1.02 -2.20 6.60
CA ILE A 49 -0.84 -1.22 5.53
C ILE A 49 0.59 -0.70 5.59
N LEU A 50 1.31 -0.78 4.46
CA LEU A 50 2.61 -0.15 4.29
C LEU A 50 2.37 1.19 3.60
N SER A 51 2.55 2.29 4.31
CA SER A 51 2.31 3.62 3.76
C SER A 51 3.43 4.05 2.82
N GLY A 52 3.22 5.16 2.12
CA GLY A 52 4.24 5.73 1.26
C GLY A 52 5.37 6.40 2.04
N GLY A 53 6.31 6.95 1.30
CA GLY A 53 7.44 7.69 1.83
C GLY A 53 8.17 8.41 0.70
N PRO A 54 9.10 9.31 1.04
CA PRO A 54 9.84 10.08 0.04
C PRO A 54 10.95 9.29 -0.66
N ASN A 55 11.32 8.12 -0.13
CA ASN A 55 12.44 7.33 -0.62
C ASN A 55 12.10 6.54 -1.88
N SER A 56 13.13 6.11 -2.60
CA SER A 56 13.05 5.13 -3.67
C SER A 56 13.79 3.87 -3.24
N VAL A 57 13.34 2.70 -3.70
CA VAL A 57 14.04 1.42 -3.42
C VAL A 57 15.43 1.36 -4.02
N TYR A 58 15.77 2.28 -4.92
CA TYR A 58 17.10 2.39 -5.51
C TYR A 58 18.10 3.16 -4.65
N GLU A 59 17.64 3.85 -3.63
CA GLU A 59 18.52 4.57 -2.70
C GLU A 59 19.21 3.59 -1.78
N LEU A 60 20.44 3.93 -1.37
CA LEU A 60 21.15 3.15 -0.36
C LEU A 60 20.48 3.33 1.01
N GLU A 61 20.47 2.27 1.81
CA GLU A 61 19.91 2.29 3.17
C GLU A 61 18.43 2.71 3.20
N THR A 62 17.67 2.30 2.18
CA THR A 62 16.24 2.61 2.14
C THR A 62 15.47 1.85 3.23
N PRO A 63 14.41 2.47 3.79
CA PRO A 63 13.55 1.79 4.74
C PRO A 63 12.92 0.54 4.15
N LYS A 64 12.90 -0.54 4.92
CA LYS A 64 12.26 -1.81 4.54
C LYS A 64 11.31 -2.27 5.62
N ALA A 65 10.23 -2.95 5.23
CA ALA A 65 9.30 -3.53 6.17
C ALA A 65 9.95 -4.74 6.88
N PRO A 66 9.56 -5.01 8.14
CA PRO A 66 10.02 -6.22 8.83
C PRO A 66 9.57 -7.47 8.07
N ASN A 67 10.46 -8.45 7.92
CA ASN A 67 10.17 -9.67 7.16
C ASN A 67 9.01 -10.48 7.73
N ILE A 68 8.75 -10.37 9.02
CA ILE A 68 7.68 -11.12 9.69
C ILE A 68 6.30 -10.83 9.09
N ILE A 69 6.08 -9.64 8.53
CA ILE A 69 4.78 -9.30 7.93
C ILE A 69 4.46 -10.17 6.72
N PHE A 70 5.49 -10.67 6.03
CA PHE A 70 5.32 -11.53 4.84
C PHE A 70 5.07 -12.98 5.20
N ASP A 71 5.46 -13.38 6.42
CA ASP A 71 5.28 -14.75 6.92
C ASP A 71 3.96 -14.93 7.67
N SER A 72 3.29 -13.82 8.00
CA SER A 72 1.98 -13.86 8.62
C SER A 72 0.89 -14.09 7.55
N ASN A 73 -0.19 -14.77 7.91
CA ASN A 73 -1.33 -14.97 7.02
C ASN A 73 -2.25 -13.74 7.00
N VAL A 74 -1.72 -12.57 7.27
CA VAL A 74 -2.47 -11.32 7.34
C VAL A 74 -2.35 -10.59 6.00
N PRO A 75 -3.46 -10.09 5.43
CA PRO A 75 -3.39 -9.29 4.20
C PRO A 75 -2.52 -8.05 4.38
N VAL A 76 -1.69 -7.76 3.38
CA VAL A 76 -0.80 -6.59 3.37
C VAL A 76 -1.12 -5.72 2.16
N LEU A 77 -1.38 -4.44 2.40
CA LEU A 77 -1.61 -3.45 1.35
C LEU A 77 -0.42 -2.48 1.31
N GLY A 78 0.24 -2.39 0.16
CA GLY A 78 1.31 -1.41 -0.06
C GLY A 78 0.80 -0.20 -0.82
N ILE A 79 1.16 1.00 -0.36
CA ILE A 79 0.77 2.28 -0.96
C ILE A 79 2.05 3.05 -1.29
N CYS A 80 2.20 3.49 -2.55
CA CYS A 80 3.37 4.25 -3.02
C CYS A 80 4.68 3.52 -2.68
N TYR A 81 5.56 4.11 -1.89
CA TYR A 81 6.80 3.45 -1.48
C TYR A 81 6.54 2.11 -0.78
N GLY A 82 5.50 2.01 0.04
CA GLY A 82 5.11 0.75 0.67
C GLY A 82 4.82 -0.36 -0.34
N MET A 83 4.19 -0.03 -1.47
CA MET A 83 3.99 -0.97 -2.58
C MET A 83 5.32 -1.36 -3.23
N GLN A 84 6.20 -0.40 -3.44
CA GLN A 84 7.50 -0.64 -4.08
C GLN A 84 8.38 -1.54 -3.20
N THR A 85 8.49 -1.26 -1.92
CA THR A 85 9.28 -2.10 -1.01
C THR A 85 8.68 -3.49 -0.84
N LEU A 86 7.35 -3.61 -0.83
CA LEU A 86 6.66 -4.90 -0.79
C LEU A 86 7.04 -5.73 -2.04
N CYS A 87 6.96 -5.12 -3.21
CA CYS A 87 7.35 -5.77 -4.46
C CYS A 87 8.82 -6.23 -4.43
N GLU A 88 9.72 -5.34 -4.07
CA GLU A 88 11.18 -5.60 -4.01
C GLU A 88 11.50 -6.72 -3.02
N GLN A 89 10.93 -6.68 -1.82
CA GLN A 89 11.20 -7.67 -0.77
C GLN A 89 10.63 -9.05 -1.09
N LEU A 90 9.60 -9.12 -1.94
CA LEU A 90 9.02 -10.39 -2.38
C LEU A 90 9.62 -10.90 -3.70
N GLY A 91 10.69 -10.26 -4.19
CA GLY A 91 11.39 -10.71 -5.40
C GLY A 91 10.82 -10.16 -6.69
N GLY A 92 9.94 -9.18 -6.62
CA GLY A 92 9.44 -8.48 -7.80
C GLY A 92 10.42 -7.43 -8.30
N LYS A 93 10.00 -6.69 -9.30
CA LYS A 93 10.84 -5.70 -9.97
C LYS A 93 10.21 -4.31 -9.92
N VAL A 94 11.00 -3.33 -9.50
CA VAL A 94 10.65 -1.91 -9.54
C VAL A 94 11.57 -1.24 -10.55
N THR A 95 11.01 -0.44 -11.46
CA THR A 95 11.77 0.30 -12.45
C THR A 95 11.58 1.79 -12.28
N HIS A 96 12.63 2.55 -12.62
CA HIS A 96 12.53 3.99 -12.70
C HIS A 96 11.75 4.37 -13.96
N SER A 97 10.71 5.17 -13.81
CA SER A 97 9.92 5.62 -14.96
C SER A 97 10.49 6.93 -15.48
N ASP A 98 10.75 6.99 -16.79
CA ASP A 98 11.15 8.23 -17.47
C ASP A 98 10.01 9.25 -17.51
N LYS A 99 8.78 8.76 -17.36
CA LYS A 99 7.58 9.60 -17.28
C LYS A 99 7.09 9.63 -15.86
N ARG A 100 7.11 10.81 -15.26
CA ARG A 100 6.43 11.02 -13.98
C ARG A 100 4.94 11.15 -14.26
N GLU A 101 4.17 10.28 -13.64
CA GLU A 101 2.73 10.26 -13.81
C GLU A 101 2.08 11.05 -12.69
N PHE A 102 1.58 12.23 -13.04
CA PHE A 102 0.85 13.11 -12.14
C PHE A 102 -0.47 13.50 -12.80
N GLY A 103 -1.53 13.47 -12.03
CA GLY A 103 -2.84 13.90 -12.47
C GLY A 103 -3.84 12.76 -12.55
N HIS A 104 -4.93 13.03 -13.27
CA HIS A 104 -6.05 12.09 -13.41
C HIS A 104 -5.65 10.87 -14.24
N ALA A 105 -6.06 9.70 -13.80
CA ALA A 105 -5.89 8.45 -14.53
C ALA A 105 -7.08 7.53 -14.25
N GLN A 106 -7.24 6.53 -15.10
CA GLN A 106 -8.22 5.47 -14.87
C GLN A 106 -7.50 4.15 -14.71
N ILE A 107 -7.90 3.36 -13.73
CA ILE A 107 -7.43 2.00 -13.55
C ILE A 107 -8.58 1.03 -13.82
N ARG A 108 -8.24 -0.12 -14.41
CA ARG A 108 -9.20 -1.18 -14.63
C ARG A 108 -9.24 -2.10 -13.41
N ALA A 109 -10.40 -2.21 -12.81
CA ALA A 109 -10.61 -3.14 -11.71
C ALA A 109 -10.78 -4.56 -12.27
N HIS A 110 -9.86 -5.45 -11.91
CA HIS A 110 -9.97 -6.86 -12.24
C HIS A 110 -10.87 -7.54 -11.19
N GLY A 111 -11.88 -8.29 -11.65
CA GLY A 111 -12.89 -8.88 -10.78
C GLY A 111 -12.40 -9.92 -9.78
N HIS A 112 -11.12 -10.25 -9.81
CA HIS A 112 -10.51 -11.23 -8.91
C HIS A 112 -10.03 -10.62 -7.59
N SER A 113 -9.96 -9.31 -7.49
CA SER A 113 -9.50 -8.64 -6.27
C SER A 113 -10.65 -8.36 -5.34
N LEU A 114 -10.55 -8.86 -4.12
CA LEU A 114 -11.54 -8.54 -3.08
C LEU A 114 -11.53 -7.05 -2.74
N LEU A 115 -10.36 -6.42 -2.82
CA LEU A 115 -10.20 -4.99 -2.51
C LEU A 115 -10.97 -4.10 -3.49
N LEU A 116 -10.98 -4.47 -4.77
CA LEU A 116 -11.57 -3.66 -5.84
C LEU A 116 -12.97 -4.14 -6.27
N ARG A 117 -13.56 -5.05 -5.52
CA ARG A 117 -14.89 -5.57 -5.85
C ARG A 117 -15.94 -4.46 -5.66
N ASP A 118 -16.77 -4.27 -6.71
CA ASP A 118 -17.96 -3.40 -6.68
C ASP A 118 -17.69 -1.93 -6.31
N ILE A 119 -16.45 -1.43 -6.57
CA ILE A 119 -16.12 -0.03 -6.28
C ILE A 119 -15.80 0.80 -7.52
N GLN A 120 -16.13 0.30 -8.71
CA GLN A 120 -15.86 1.02 -9.95
C GLN A 120 -16.74 2.27 -10.11
N ASP A 121 -16.17 3.33 -10.67
CA ASP A 121 -16.89 4.56 -11.01
C ASP A 121 -17.61 4.44 -12.35
N HIS A 122 -17.02 3.69 -13.29
CA HIS A 122 -17.54 3.50 -14.65
C HIS A 122 -17.40 2.05 -15.07
N THR A 123 -18.08 1.71 -16.16
CA THR A 123 -17.90 0.42 -16.83
C THR A 123 -17.55 0.70 -18.29
N ASN A 124 -16.49 0.06 -18.81
CA ASN A 124 -16.10 0.21 -20.21
C ASN A 124 -16.98 -0.66 -21.12
N PRO A 125 -16.88 -0.50 -22.48
CA PRO A 125 -17.69 -1.29 -23.42
C PRO A 125 -17.51 -2.81 -23.29
N ASP A 126 -16.35 -3.26 -22.79
CA ASP A 126 -16.06 -4.68 -22.57
C ASP A 126 -16.60 -5.20 -21.23
N GLY A 127 -17.28 -4.35 -20.45
CA GLY A 127 -17.88 -4.74 -19.16
C GLY A 127 -16.92 -4.69 -17.98
N HIS A 128 -15.69 -4.18 -18.15
CA HIS A 128 -14.74 -4.03 -17.06
C HIS A 128 -15.02 -2.77 -16.23
N GLY A 129 -14.91 -2.89 -14.92
CA GLY A 129 -15.03 -1.75 -14.03
C GLY A 129 -13.81 -0.84 -14.11
N LEU A 130 -14.03 0.47 -14.12
CA LEU A 130 -12.99 1.49 -14.16
C LEU A 130 -13.08 2.37 -12.91
N LEU A 131 -11.92 2.71 -12.36
CA LEU A 131 -11.78 3.63 -11.24
C LEU A 131 -11.04 4.88 -11.69
N ASP A 132 -11.62 6.04 -11.41
CA ASP A 132 -10.94 7.31 -11.59
C ASP A 132 -10.01 7.56 -10.40
N VAL A 133 -8.73 7.77 -10.67
CA VAL A 133 -7.71 7.96 -9.64
C VAL A 133 -6.82 9.14 -9.97
N TRP A 134 -6.09 9.61 -8.97
CA TRP A 134 -5.07 10.64 -9.15
C TRP A 134 -3.69 10.00 -8.98
N MET A 135 -2.82 10.20 -9.96
CA MET A 135 -1.47 9.64 -9.99
C MET A 135 -0.45 10.68 -9.55
N SER A 136 0.56 10.24 -8.80
CA SER A 136 1.65 11.09 -8.33
C SER A 136 2.87 10.22 -8.01
N HIS A 137 3.59 9.76 -9.04
CA HIS A 137 4.75 8.90 -8.82
C HIS A 137 5.77 9.00 -9.96
N GLY A 138 7.04 8.67 -9.67
CA GLY A 138 8.13 8.59 -10.63
C GLY A 138 8.65 7.18 -10.89
N ASP A 139 8.41 6.24 -9.96
CA ASP A 139 8.80 4.83 -10.10
C ASP A 139 7.55 3.97 -10.30
N LYS A 140 7.73 2.79 -10.89
CA LYS A 140 6.62 1.86 -11.10
C LYS A 140 7.03 0.42 -10.80
N VAL A 141 6.04 -0.40 -10.46
CA VAL A 141 6.20 -1.84 -10.29
C VAL A 141 5.93 -2.53 -11.61
N ASP A 142 6.85 -3.36 -12.06
CA ASP A 142 6.73 -4.11 -13.33
C ASP A 142 6.28 -5.55 -13.12
N SER A 143 6.64 -6.15 -12.02
CA SER A 143 6.23 -7.54 -11.75
C SER A 143 6.48 -7.94 -10.29
#